data_d9dbdee0856babfb73bb8507d9d40ad9
#
_entry.id   d9dbdee0856babfb73bb8507d9d40ad9
#
_cell.length_a   1.000
_cell.length_b   1.000
_cell.length_c   1.000
_cell.angle_alpha   90.00
_cell.angle_beta   90.00
_cell.angle_gamma   90.00
#
_symmetry.space_group_name_H-M   'P 1'
#
loop_
_entity.id
_entity.type
_entity.pdbx_description
1 polymer ?
#
loop_
_entity_poly.entity_id
_entity_poly.type
_entity_poly.pdbx_seq_one_letter_code
_entity_poly.pdbx_strand_id
1 'polypeptide(L)'
;MNKKKIIIIASTVVIVAIAGIAGYRLWPDQNRQINAAPLNTAVASKGDILVGVSGSGAVSAINSESIRTKEAGKVDTVMVKKGDVVTKGAVLITFVAGDLDDKLKEATKSLENLKTELENKQESYKTLAMNNATEEELEAAKKAIDKANSDIADGQESIAAIHEDMAPPDPLTAPIDGTITAVNITDGEQAQNGAELFTMTDYVNLSVTVQVDELDIPQIKLDQASTITLDALEDKAFTGKVIDIAKEGTSSNGVSLFNVTVGLNDSEGVLIGMSAEVAITIEEKKDILTVPIEAVTKINGKSFVNVPGTLDEQADTTDRGAADSKSSAGAEFPGRAAGFASGMKRVAVETGIHNESSIEIVSGLSEGDEVILPTVISSGSATSPQQGGMGGMGGFGGGGMTGGGAGGGMGGFGGGGSGGSGGGFSGGGGGR
;
A
#
# COMPACT_ATOMS: atom_id res chain seq x y z
N MET A 1 -37.34 -84.98 57.06
CA MET A 1 -36.93 -83.58 56.89
C MET A 1 -37.97 -82.70 57.57
N ASN A 2 -37.65 -82.01 58.62
CA ASN A 2 -38.61 -81.34 59.51
C ASN A 2 -39.36 -80.20 58.79
N LYS A 3 -40.72 -80.25 58.84
CA LYS A 3 -41.65 -79.26 58.25
C LYS A 3 -41.28 -77.81 58.52
N LYS A 4 -40.63 -77.52 59.66
CA LYS A 4 -40.13 -76.20 60.03
C LYS A 4 -38.96 -75.67 59.12
N LYS A 5 -38.09 -76.60 58.63
CA LYS A 5 -36.98 -76.20 57.71
C LYS A 5 -37.49 -75.89 56.32
N ILE A 6 -38.59 -76.56 55.86
CA ILE A 6 -39.17 -76.25 54.53
C ILE A 6 -39.85 -74.88 54.53
N ILE A 7 -40.49 -74.48 55.62
CA ILE A 7 -41.17 -73.20 55.75
C ILE A 7 -40.14 -72.05 55.77
N ILE A 8 -39.01 -72.26 56.44
CA ILE A 8 -37.91 -71.21 56.49
C ILE A 8 -37.26 -71.04 55.10
N ILE A 9 -37.05 -72.11 54.36
CA ILE A 9 -36.48 -72.02 52.99
C ILE A 9 -37.47 -71.38 52.02
N ALA A 10 -38.76 -71.69 52.12
CA ALA A 10 -39.79 -71.05 51.29
C ALA A 10 -39.91 -69.52 51.59
N SER A 11 -39.85 -69.11 52.85
CA SER A 11 -39.92 -67.72 53.24
C SER A 11 -38.68 -66.91 52.77
N THR A 12 -37.50 -67.49 52.81
CA THR A 12 -36.28 -66.84 52.31
C THR A 12 -36.31 -66.66 50.78
N VAL A 13 -36.82 -67.66 50.04
CA VAL A 13 -36.92 -67.50 48.56
C VAL A 13 -37.94 -66.43 48.21
N VAL A 14 -39.04 -66.29 48.91
CA VAL A 14 -40.05 -65.26 48.70
C VAL A 14 -39.47 -63.85 49.01
N ILE A 15 -38.71 -63.73 50.11
CA ILE A 15 -38.06 -62.44 50.44
C ILE A 15 -37.02 -62.04 49.41
N VAL A 16 -36.23 -62.99 48.92
CA VAL A 16 -35.25 -62.73 47.87
C VAL A 16 -35.92 -62.36 46.55
N ALA A 17 -37.03 -62.97 46.20
CA ALA A 17 -37.82 -62.64 45.01
C ALA A 17 -38.45 -61.24 45.12
N ILE A 18 -38.98 -60.87 46.30
CA ILE A 18 -39.51 -59.50 46.53
C ILE A 18 -38.42 -58.47 46.52
N ALA A 19 -37.26 -58.75 47.10
CA ALA A 19 -36.10 -57.86 47.05
C ALA A 19 -35.55 -57.70 45.62
N GLY A 20 -35.55 -58.76 44.81
CA GLY A 20 -35.17 -58.71 43.40
C GLY A 20 -36.10 -57.84 42.53
N ILE A 21 -37.44 -58.00 42.74
CA ILE A 21 -38.47 -57.22 42.05
C ILE A 21 -38.42 -55.73 42.49
N ALA A 22 -38.21 -55.48 43.79
CA ALA A 22 -38.05 -54.11 44.30
C ALA A 22 -36.76 -53.43 43.77
N GLY A 23 -35.65 -54.17 43.71
CA GLY A 23 -34.41 -53.72 43.14
C GLY A 23 -34.54 -53.39 41.64
N TYR A 24 -35.30 -54.23 40.90
CA TYR A 24 -35.54 -53.95 39.46
C TYR A 24 -36.46 -52.74 39.24
N ARG A 25 -37.46 -52.52 40.14
CA ARG A 25 -38.34 -51.35 40.06
C ARG A 25 -37.71 -50.05 40.56
N LEU A 26 -36.71 -50.19 41.43
CA LEU A 26 -35.95 -49.04 41.95
C LEU A 26 -34.68 -48.75 41.18
N TRP A 27 -34.37 -49.49 40.10
CA TRP A 27 -33.26 -49.15 39.22
C TRP A 27 -33.65 -47.85 38.51
N PRO A 28 -32.97 -46.77 38.78
CA PRO A 28 -33.30 -45.49 38.09
C PRO A 28 -33.05 -45.72 36.60
N ASP A 29 -34.13 -45.59 35.79
CA ASP A 29 -33.97 -45.34 34.37
C ASP A 29 -33.02 -44.11 34.24
N GLN A 30 -31.81 -44.40 33.91
CA GLN A 30 -30.91 -43.33 33.43
C GLN A 30 -31.47 -42.85 32.10
N ASN A 31 -32.60 -42.12 32.19
CA ASN A 31 -33.00 -41.21 31.12
C ASN A 31 -31.85 -40.22 31.00
N ARG A 32 -30.88 -40.53 30.16
CA ARG A 32 -29.90 -39.54 29.70
C ARG A 32 -30.72 -38.47 29.03
N GLN A 33 -31.13 -37.45 29.79
CA GLN A 33 -31.41 -36.18 29.19
C GLN A 33 -30.09 -35.78 28.49
N ILE A 34 -30.05 -35.99 27.20
CA ILE A 34 -29.07 -35.36 26.34
C ILE A 34 -29.39 -33.86 26.51
N ASN A 35 -28.71 -33.21 27.45
CA ASN A 35 -28.66 -31.77 27.47
C ASN A 35 -28.05 -31.40 26.10
N ALA A 36 -28.92 -31.12 25.14
CA ALA A 36 -28.49 -30.48 23.91
C ALA A 36 -27.74 -29.22 24.32
N ALA A 37 -26.48 -29.16 23.98
CA ALA A 37 -25.73 -27.94 24.18
C ALA A 37 -26.54 -26.77 23.56
N PRO A 38 -26.62 -25.61 24.23
CA PRO A 38 -27.35 -24.50 23.69
C PRO A 38 -26.80 -24.22 22.28
N LEU A 39 -27.69 -24.20 21.29
CA LEU A 39 -27.35 -23.80 19.93
C LEU A 39 -26.98 -22.34 19.96
N ASN A 40 -25.80 -22.01 19.47
CA ASN A 40 -25.46 -20.60 19.20
C ASN A 40 -26.29 -20.16 18.02
N THR A 41 -27.20 -19.21 18.23
CA THR A 41 -28.02 -18.60 17.18
C THR A 41 -27.71 -17.13 17.02
N ALA A 42 -27.85 -16.64 15.80
CA ALA A 42 -27.89 -15.22 15.47
C ALA A 42 -29.23 -14.94 14.80
N VAL A 43 -29.67 -13.69 14.85
CA VAL A 43 -30.93 -13.26 14.23
C VAL A 43 -30.60 -12.54 12.93
N ALA A 44 -31.28 -12.91 11.85
CA ALA A 44 -31.25 -12.17 10.60
C ALA A 44 -31.84 -10.77 10.81
N SER A 45 -31.06 -9.74 10.66
CA SER A 45 -31.45 -8.36 10.90
C SER A 45 -31.03 -7.46 9.75
N LYS A 46 -31.71 -6.35 9.60
CA LYS A 46 -31.28 -5.32 8.67
C LYS A 46 -30.05 -4.61 9.20
N GLY A 47 -29.11 -4.39 8.30
CA GLY A 47 -27.84 -3.73 8.59
C GLY A 47 -27.19 -3.20 7.33
N ASP A 48 -26.09 -2.51 7.53
CA ASP A 48 -25.29 -1.98 6.45
C ASP A 48 -24.05 -2.88 6.25
N ILE A 49 -23.74 -3.21 5.00
CA ILE A 49 -22.50 -3.90 4.66
C ILE A 49 -21.64 -2.94 3.85
N LEU A 50 -20.44 -2.72 4.33
CA LEU A 50 -19.39 -2.02 3.65
C LEU A 50 -18.31 -3.03 3.26
N VAL A 51 -18.07 -3.14 1.97
CA VAL A 51 -16.98 -3.93 1.39
C VAL A 51 -15.87 -2.96 1.04
N GLY A 52 -14.69 -3.20 1.53
CA GLY A 52 -13.55 -2.32 1.29
C GLY A 52 -12.24 -3.07 1.36
N VAL A 53 -11.22 -2.40 0.88
CA VAL A 53 -9.82 -2.83 1.00
C VAL A 53 -9.12 -1.88 1.95
N SER A 54 -8.43 -2.42 2.93
CA SER A 54 -7.64 -1.63 3.86
C SER A 54 -6.15 -1.79 3.61
N GLY A 55 -5.41 -0.73 3.90
CA GLY A 55 -3.96 -0.71 3.84
C GLY A 55 -3.40 0.32 4.79
N SER A 56 -2.17 0.10 5.23
CA SER A 56 -1.45 1.06 6.07
C SER A 56 -0.41 1.83 5.27
N GLY A 57 -0.18 3.07 5.65
CA GLY A 57 0.79 3.93 5.00
C GLY A 57 1.18 5.13 5.85
N ALA A 58 1.99 6.01 5.28
CA ALA A 58 2.36 7.26 5.93
C ALA A 58 1.80 8.46 5.18
N VAL A 59 1.44 9.48 5.93
CA VAL A 59 1.02 10.77 5.37
C VAL A 59 2.20 11.43 4.67
N SER A 60 1.97 11.91 3.46
CA SER A 60 2.92 12.66 2.64
C SER A 60 2.25 13.88 2.02
N ALA A 61 3.04 14.84 1.59
CA ALA A 61 2.53 15.94 0.75
C ALA A 61 2.22 15.41 -0.65
N ILE A 62 1.14 15.88 -1.25
CA ILE A 62 0.85 15.60 -2.66
C ILE A 62 1.91 16.25 -3.55
N ASN A 63 2.30 17.48 -3.21
CA ASN A 63 3.28 18.25 -3.96
C ASN A 63 4.49 18.62 -3.08
N SER A 64 5.67 18.26 -3.53
CA SER A 64 6.94 18.70 -2.98
C SER A 64 7.91 18.91 -4.13
N GLU A 65 8.46 20.12 -4.25
CA GLU A 65 9.25 20.53 -5.40
C GLU A 65 10.61 21.09 -4.98
N SER A 66 11.65 20.62 -5.68
CA SER A 66 12.99 21.19 -5.62
C SER A 66 13.14 22.26 -6.70
N ILE A 67 13.26 23.51 -6.31
CA ILE A 67 13.34 24.64 -7.20
C ILE A 67 14.79 24.88 -7.60
N ARG A 68 15.04 24.80 -8.91
CA ARG A 68 16.37 24.93 -9.50
C ARG A 68 16.42 26.11 -10.44
N THR A 69 17.56 26.81 -10.45
CA THR A 69 17.75 27.84 -11.48
C THR A 69 18.10 27.22 -12.83
N LYS A 70 17.56 27.79 -13.89
CA LYS A 70 17.87 27.41 -15.28
C LYS A 70 19.14 28.03 -15.79
N GLU A 71 19.54 29.15 -15.22
CA GLU A 71 20.67 29.94 -15.64
C GLU A 71 21.61 30.22 -14.47
N ALA A 72 22.90 30.36 -14.76
CA ALA A 72 23.85 30.79 -13.76
C ALA A 72 23.77 32.34 -13.59
N GLY A 73 23.74 32.78 -12.35
CA GLY A 73 23.66 34.22 -12.05
C GLY A 73 24.08 34.54 -10.63
N LYS A 74 24.53 35.76 -10.40
CA LYS A 74 24.78 36.24 -9.05
C LYS A 74 23.46 36.68 -8.43
N VAL A 75 23.14 36.11 -7.27
CA VAL A 75 21.91 36.46 -6.53
C VAL A 75 22.04 37.89 -6.00
N ASP A 76 21.03 38.69 -6.24
CA ASP A 76 20.90 40.03 -5.66
C ASP A 76 20.27 39.92 -4.25
N THR A 77 19.04 39.45 -4.17
CA THR A 77 18.30 39.35 -2.91
C THR A 77 17.49 38.08 -2.86
N VAL A 78 17.56 37.36 -1.71
CA VAL A 78 16.68 36.23 -1.35
C VAL A 78 15.49 36.80 -0.59
N MET A 79 14.29 36.70 -1.20
CA MET A 79 13.06 37.31 -0.68
C MET A 79 12.30 36.45 0.33
N VAL A 80 12.72 35.19 0.53
CA VAL A 80 12.01 34.20 1.36
C VAL A 80 12.97 33.49 2.32
N LYS A 81 12.42 32.99 3.40
CA LYS A 81 13.15 32.21 4.42
C LYS A 81 12.50 30.86 4.62
N LYS A 82 13.23 29.93 5.22
CA LYS A 82 12.68 28.65 5.66
C LYS A 82 11.51 28.91 6.62
N GLY A 83 10.37 28.29 6.31
CA GLY A 83 9.12 28.41 7.05
C GLY A 83 8.12 29.39 6.43
N ASP A 84 8.52 30.19 5.44
CA ASP A 84 7.60 31.12 4.78
C ASP A 84 6.61 30.37 3.89
N VAL A 85 5.34 30.79 3.97
CA VAL A 85 4.27 30.32 3.08
C VAL A 85 4.23 31.23 1.86
N VAL A 86 4.34 30.65 0.69
CA VAL A 86 4.36 31.37 -0.58
C VAL A 86 3.31 30.81 -1.54
N THR A 87 2.81 31.69 -2.41
CA THR A 87 1.88 31.31 -3.47
C THR A 87 2.62 31.09 -4.78
N LYS A 88 2.05 30.28 -5.64
CA LYS A 88 2.56 30.05 -7.00
C LYS A 88 2.80 31.38 -7.72
N GLY A 89 3.99 31.53 -8.31
CA GLY A 89 4.42 32.75 -9.00
C GLY A 89 5.04 33.81 -8.09
N ALA A 90 5.07 33.61 -6.76
CA ALA A 90 5.80 34.52 -5.87
C ALA A 90 7.28 34.51 -6.18
N VAL A 91 7.93 35.70 -6.20
CA VAL A 91 9.35 35.83 -6.44
C VAL A 91 10.12 35.33 -5.21
N LEU A 92 11.07 34.42 -5.43
CA LEU A 92 11.92 33.84 -4.38
C LEU A 92 13.28 34.52 -4.32
N ILE A 93 13.89 34.75 -5.48
CA ILE A 93 15.15 35.49 -5.61
C ILE A 93 15.14 36.37 -6.84
N THR A 94 15.96 37.44 -6.78
CA THR A 94 16.34 38.28 -7.89
C THR A 94 17.84 38.13 -8.20
N PHE A 95 18.21 38.36 -9.42
CA PHE A 95 19.59 38.28 -9.85
C PHE A 95 20.18 39.66 -10.15
N VAL A 96 21.49 39.80 -9.96
CA VAL A 96 22.22 40.99 -10.33
C VAL A 96 22.44 41.01 -11.84
N ALA A 97 22.29 42.15 -12.45
CA ALA A 97 22.65 42.36 -13.84
C ALA A 97 24.14 42.05 -14.09
N GLY A 98 24.46 41.56 -15.28
CA GLY A 98 25.83 41.28 -15.69
C GLY A 98 26.62 42.58 -15.78
N ASP A 99 27.79 42.66 -15.12
CA ASP A 99 28.71 43.80 -15.28
C ASP A 99 29.55 43.60 -16.55
N LEU A 100 29.03 44.04 -17.66
CA LEU A 100 29.65 43.95 -18.99
C LEU A 100 29.98 45.33 -19.59
N ASP A 101 29.98 46.39 -18.78
CA ASP A 101 30.20 47.75 -19.22
C ASP A 101 31.52 47.91 -20.01
N ASP A 102 32.61 47.31 -19.57
CA ASP A 102 33.89 47.34 -20.26
C ASP A 102 33.84 46.61 -21.61
N LYS A 103 33.15 45.48 -21.71
CA LYS A 103 32.95 44.74 -22.97
C LYS A 103 32.10 45.55 -23.94
N LEU A 104 31.02 46.17 -23.45
CA LEU A 104 30.15 47.04 -24.26
C LEU A 104 30.93 48.23 -24.82
N LYS A 105 31.74 48.84 -23.98
CA LYS A 105 32.61 50.00 -24.40
C LYS A 105 33.62 49.57 -25.45
N GLU A 106 34.27 48.44 -25.31
CA GLU A 106 35.21 47.89 -26.30
C GLU A 106 34.50 47.52 -27.61
N ALA A 107 33.38 46.86 -27.57
CA ALA A 107 32.57 46.50 -28.74
C ALA A 107 32.08 47.77 -29.49
N THR A 108 31.61 48.78 -28.74
CA THR A 108 31.16 50.05 -29.30
C THR A 108 32.32 50.78 -30.01
N LYS A 109 33.51 50.81 -29.41
CA LYS A 109 34.70 51.37 -30.02
C LYS A 109 35.14 50.63 -31.29
N SER A 110 35.05 49.29 -31.27
CA SER A 110 35.32 48.46 -32.45
C SER A 110 34.35 48.77 -33.60
N LEU A 111 33.04 48.88 -33.29
CA LEU A 111 32.03 49.27 -34.27
C LEU A 111 32.30 50.66 -34.88
N GLU A 112 32.76 51.64 -34.08
CA GLU A 112 33.13 52.95 -34.54
C GLU A 112 34.33 52.87 -35.51
N ASN A 113 35.32 52.05 -35.20
CA ASN A 113 36.46 51.81 -36.10
C ASN A 113 36.02 51.22 -37.44
N LEU A 114 35.09 50.18 -37.41
CA LEU A 114 34.54 49.56 -38.61
C LEU A 114 33.77 50.57 -39.48
N LYS A 115 33.01 51.48 -38.86
CA LYS A 115 32.32 52.57 -39.57
C LYS A 115 33.32 53.54 -40.24
N THR A 116 34.39 53.92 -39.55
CA THR A 116 35.45 54.74 -40.11
C THR A 116 36.15 54.04 -41.28
N GLU A 117 36.39 52.75 -41.18
CA GLU A 117 36.95 51.94 -42.28
C GLU A 117 36.00 51.88 -43.49
N LEU A 118 34.72 51.77 -43.29
CA LEU A 118 33.70 51.83 -44.35
C LEU A 118 33.73 53.17 -45.04
N GLU A 119 33.81 54.30 -44.29
CA GLU A 119 33.90 55.59 -44.84
C GLU A 119 35.16 55.74 -45.74
N ASN A 120 36.31 55.27 -45.29
CA ASN A 120 37.55 55.25 -46.06
C ASN A 120 37.43 54.41 -47.34
N LYS A 121 36.77 53.27 -47.30
CA LYS A 121 36.51 52.40 -48.48
C LYS A 121 35.56 53.09 -49.46
N GLN A 122 34.55 53.78 -48.98
CA GLN A 122 33.60 54.53 -49.80
C GLN A 122 34.30 55.75 -50.50
N GLU A 123 35.16 56.44 -49.78
CA GLU A 123 35.93 57.52 -50.35
C GLU A 123 36.97 57.05 -51.41
N SER A 124 37.59 55.88 -51.15
CA SER A 124 38.43 55.19 -52.09
C SER A 124 37.68 54.83 -53.37
N TYR A 125 36.46 54.25 -53.25
CA TYR A 125 35.60 53.94 -54.37
C TYR A 125 35.23 55.18 -55.19
N LYS A 126 34.83 56.27 -54.52
CA LYS A 126 34.56 57.58 -55.21
C LYS A 126 35.74 58.06 -55.98
N THR A 127 36.95 58.00 -55.40
CA THR A 127 38.19 58.43 -56.05
C THR A 127 38.50 57.56 -57.29
N LEU A 128 38.36 56.26 -57.21
CA LEU A 128 38.54 55.36 -58.35
C LEU A 128 37.52 55.64 -59.45
N ALA A 129 36.26 55.88 -59.13
CA ALA A 129 35.21 56.23 -60.11
C ALA A 129 35.49 57.57 -60.81
N MET A 130 35.99 58.58 -60.08
CA MET A 130 36.39 59.88 -60.67
C MET A 130 37.57 59.76 -61.59
N ASN A 131 38.51 58.87 -61.35
CA ASN A 131 39.76 58.69 -62.12
C ASN A 131 39.61 57.68 -63.27
N ASN A 132 38.36 57.30 -63.66
CA ASN A 132 38.10 56.38 -64.75
C ASN A 132 38.79 54.99 -64.56
N ALA A 133 38.84 54.51 -63.35
CA ALA A 133 39.35 53.14 -63.04
C ALA A 133 38.64 52.07 -63.86
N THR A 134 39.28 50.90 -63.98
CA THR A 134 38.68 49.74 -64.67
C THR A 134 37.48 49.22 -63.96
N GLU A 135 36.58 48.57 -64.69
CA GLU A 135 35.37 47.93 -64.12
C GLU A 135 35.71 46.90 -63.03
N GLU A 136 36.82 46.17 -63.23
CA GLU A 136 37.31 45.16 -62.25
C GLU A 136 37.76 45.81 -60.93
N GLU A 137 38.45 47.00 -61.00
CA GLU A 137 38.87 47.76 -59.81
C GLU A 137 37.65 48.32 -59.05
N LEU A 138 36.65 48.81 -59.79
CA LEU A 138 35.41 49.31 -59.20
C LEU A 138 34.61 48.21 -58.53
N GLU A 139 34.56 47.04 -59.16
CA GLU A 139 33.84 45.85 -58.57
C GLU A 139 34.57 45.35 -57.34
N ALA A 140 35.90 45.27 -57.33
CA ALA A 140 36.70 44.94 -56.15
C ALA A 140 36.47 45.88 -54.97
N ALA A 141 36.48 47.25 -55.28
CA ALA A 141 36.20 48.25 -54.25
C ALA A 141 34.74 48.15 -53.72
N LYS A 142 33.76 47.80 -54.57
CA LYS A 142 32.39 47.59 -54.16
C LYS A 142 32.26 46.33 -53.22
N LYS A 143 32.92 45.22 -53.56
CA LYS A 143 32.99 44.04 -52.67
C LYS A 143 33.64 44.32 -51.34
N ALA A 144 34.67 45.25 -51.32
CA ALA A 144 35.28 45.68 -50.07
C ALA A 144 34.33 46.51 -49.19
N ILE A 145 33.47 47.35 -49.84
CA ILE A 145 32.41 48.09 -49.13
C ILE A 145 31.32 47.12 -48.60
N ASP A 146 30.91 46.17 -49.44
CA ASP A 146 29.88 45.13 -49.00
C ASP A 146 30.40 44.34 -47.81
N LYS A 147 31.70 43.96 -47.86
CA LYS A 147 32.33 43.30 -46.73
C LYS A 147 32.32 44.16 -45.45
N ALA A 148 32.70 45.42 -45.60
CA ALA A 148 32.72 46.36 -44.45
C ALA A 148 31.30 46.57 -43.87
N ASN A 149 30.27 46.58 -44.69
CA ASN A 149 28.89 46.65 -44.22
C ASN A 149 28.48 45.34 -43.45
N SER A 150 28.95 44.17 -43.92
CA SER A 150 28.74 42.91 -43.19
C SER A 150 29.46 42.93 -41.84
N ASP A 151 30.71 43.35 -41.80
CA ASP A 151 31.49 43.45 -40.55
C ASP A 151 30.85 44.44 -39.55
N ILE A 152 30.20 45.49 -40.01
CA ILE A 152 29.42 46.41 -39.18
C ILE A 152 28.15 45.76 -38.66
N ALA A 153 27.44 44.97 -39.48
CA ALA A 153 26.26 44.26 -39.06
C ALA A 153 26.61 43.22 -37.96
N ASP A 154 27.69 42.48 -38.15
CA ASP A 154 28.18 41.52 -37.16
C ASP A 154 28.60 42.22 -35.85
N GLY A 155 29.22 43.42 -35.95
CA GLY A 155 29.55 44.25 -34.80
C GLY A 155 28.29 44.74 -34.04
N GLN A 156 27.25 45.11 -34.78
CA GLN A 156 25.97 45.52 -34.17
C GLN A 156 25.25 44.34 -33.47
N GLU A 157 25.29 43.16 -34.09
CA GLU A 157 24.74 41.95 -33.48
C GLU A 157 25.48 41.58 -32.18
N SER A 158 26.82 41.69 -32.20
CA SER A 158 27.63 41.47 -30.98
C SER A 158 27.27 42.44 -29.85
N ILE A 159 27.02 43.73 -30.18
CA ILE A 159 26.58 44.71 -29.17
C ILE A 159 25.18 44.38 -28.65
N ALA A 160 24.26 43.94 -29.52
CA ALA A 160 22.92 43.52 -29.11
C ALA A 160 22.96 42.32 -28.15
N ALA A 161 23.82 41.33 -28.44
CA ALA A 161 24.03 40.17 -27.55
C ALA A 161 24.61 40.60 -26.19
N ILE A 162 25.58 41.56 -26.16
CA ILE A 162 26.10 42.10 -24.90
C ILE A 162 24.99 42.80 -24.09
N HIS A 163 24.10 43.54 -24.75
CA HIS A 163 22.98 44.18 -24.07
C HIS A 163 21.98 43.18 -23.50
N GLU A 164 21.76 42.06 -24.17
CA GLU A 164 20.93 40.95 -23.67
C GLU A 164 21.58 40.29 -22.44
N ASP A 165 22.90 40.04 -22.52
CA ASP A 165 23.68 39.48 -21.40
C ASP A 165 23.81 40.44 -20.20
N MET A 166 23.65 41.76 -20.40
CA MET A 166 23.61 42.75 -19.32
C MET A 166 22.28 42.77 -18.57
N ALA A 167 21.20 42.25 -19.15
CA ALA A 167 19.93 42.14 -18.43
C ALA A 167 20.06 41.11 -17.31
N PRO A 168 19.50 41.38 -16.12
CA PRO A 168 19.49 40.36 -15.07
C PRO A 168 18.69 39.17 -15.56
N PRO A 169 19.09 37.92 -15.21
CA PRO A 169 18.27 36.75 -15.43
C PRO A 169 16.87 36.92 -14.82
N ASP A 170 15.88 36.24 -15.41
CA ASP A 170 14.51 36.28 -14.90
C ASP A 170 14.47 35.89 -13.43
N PRO A 171 13.68 36.58 -12.61
CA PRO A 171 13.50 36.22 -11.20
C PRO A 171 13.01 34.78 -11.05
N LEU A 172 13.60 34.05 -10.13
CA LEU A 172 13.13 32.70 -9.81
C LEU A 172 11.84 32.78 -8.99
N THR A 173 10.82 32.10 -9.46
CA THR A 173 9.47 32.12 -8.83
C THR A 173 9.05 30.75 -8.31
N ALA A 174 8.12 30.75 -7.36
CA ALA A 174 7.52 29.53 -6.81
C ALA A 174 6.67 28.79 -7.87
N PRO A 175 6.91 27.50 -8.13
CA PRO A 175 6.15 26.72 -9.11
C PRO A 175 4.78 26.27 -8.60
N ILE A 176 4.62 26.15 -7.27
CA ILE A 176 3.42 25.68 -6.57
C ILE A 176 3.10 26.61 -5.40
N ASP A 177 1.92 26.46 -4.82
CA ASP A 177 1.61 26.98 -3.47
C ASP A 177 2.27 26.07 -2.43
N GLY A 178 2.79 26.61 -1.34
CA GLY A 178 3.41 25.80 -0.30
C GLY A 178 4.30 26.56 0.66
N THR A 179 5.01 25.82 1.49
CA THR A 179 5.96 26.35 2.48
C THR A 179 7.39 26.05 2.06
N ILE A 180 8.28 27.02 2.21
CA ILE A 180 9.71 26.84 1.97
C ILE A 180 10.30 25.98 3.10
N THR A 181 10.81 24.79 2.74
CA THR A 181 11.39 23.84 3.71
C THR A 181 12.92 23.92 3.77
N ALA A 182 13.55 24.32 2.67
CA ALA A 182 14.99 24.55 2.61
C ALA A 182 15.31 25.77 1.75
N VAL A 183 16.35 26.50 2.14
CA VAL A 183 16.96 27.61 1.39
C VAL A 183 18.45 27.31 1.32
N ASN A 184 18.98 27.08 0.11
CA ASN A 184 20.35 26.64 -0.14
C ASN A 184 21.19 27.71 -0.83
N ILE A 185 20.79 28.97 -0.77
CA ILE A 185 21.44 30.11 -1.39
C ILE A 185 21.34 31.33 -0.49
N THR A 186 22.31 32.23 -0.59
CA THR A 186 22.35 33.50 0.15
C THR A 186 22.52 34.67 -0.77
N ASP A 187 22.22 35.89 -0.26
CA ASP A 187 22.43 37.16 -0.99
C ASP A 187 23.88 37.30 -1.43
N GLY A 188 24.08 37.68 -2.66
CA GLY A 188 25.40 37.88 -3.26
C GLY A 188 26.13 36.60 -3.69
N GLU A 189 25.58 35.43 -3.46
CA GLU A 189 26.15 34.15 -3.86
C GLU A 189 25.94 33.87 -5.35
N GLN A 190 26.83 33.08 -5.96
CA GLN A 190 26.74 32.68 -7.37
C GLN A 190 25.89 31.41 -7.48
N ALA A 191 24.68 31.54 -8.02
CA ALA A 191 23.84 30.39 -8.38
C ALA A 191 24.37 29.74 -9.66
N GLN A 192 24.54 28.43 -9.66
CA GLN A 192 24.97 27.67 -10.83
C GLN A 192 23.77 27.07 -11.55
N ASN A 193 23.87 26.94 -12.86
CA ASN A 193 22.83 26.29 -13.67
C ASN A 193 22.49 24.89 -13.12
N GLY A 194 21.20 24.63 -12.90
CA GLY A 194 20.70 23.36 -12.36
C GLY A 194 20.87 23.17 -10.85
N ALA A 195 21.49 24.13 -10.14
CA ALA A 195 21.60 24.07 -8.68
C ALA A 195 20.22 24.13 -8.03
N GLU A 196 20.02 23.31 -7.01
CA GLU A 196 18.82 23.33 -6.16
C GLU A 196 18.97 24.45 -5.13
N LEU A 197 18.13 25.46 -5.27
CA LEU A 197 18.19 26.67 -4.45
C LEU A 197 17.15 26.65 -3.32
N PHE A 198 15.98 26.07 -3.59
CA PHE A 198 14.91 25.95 -2.60
C PHE A 198 14.25 24.59 -2.68
N THR A 199 13.68 24.17 -1.56
CA THR A 199 12.71 23.07 -1.51
C THR A 199 11.40 23.62 -0.96
N MET A 200 10.30 23.28 -1.62
CA MET A 200 8.94 23.64 -1.19
C MET A 200 8.12 22.39 -0.94
N THR A 201 7.24 22.48 0.04
CA THR A 201 6.30 21.39 0.36
C THR A 201 4.92 21.99 0.63
N ASP A 202 3.92 21.39 0.02
CA ASP A 202 2.52 21.73 0.26
C ASP A 202 2.02 20.96 1.51
N TYR A 203 1.81 21.69 2.61
CA TYR A 203 1.30 21.13 3.86
C TYR A 203 -0.23 21.16 3.96
N VAL A 204 -0.91 21.68 2.94
CA VAL A 204 -2.39 21.75 2.90
C VAL A 204 -2.95 20.53 2.20
N ASN A 205 -2.40 20.17 1.05
CA ASN A 205 -2.86 19.04 0.26
C ASN A 205 -2.02 17.80 0.61
N LEU A 206 -2.55 16.97 1.50
CA LEU A 206 -1.89 15.77 1.98
C LEU A 206 -2.50 14.51 1.39
N SER A 207 -1.72 13.45 1.33
CA SER A 207 -2.12 12.13 0.87
C SER A 207 -1.51 11.03 1.73
N VAL A 208 -2.12 9.85 1.66
CA VAL A 208 -1.55 8.62 2.22
C VAL A 208 -1.34 7.64 1.07
N THR A 209 -0.15 7.11 0.94
CA THR A 209 0.13 6.03 -0.01
C THR A 209 0.12 4.71 0.74
N VAL A 210 -0.81 3.83 0.36
CA VAL A 210 -0.99 2.50 0.95
C VAL A 210 -0.63 1.41 -0.05
N GLN A 211 -0.21 0.25 0.46
CA GLN A 211 0.08 -0.92 -0.34
C GLN A 211 -1.11 -1.86 -0.33
N VAL A 212 -1.60 -2.21 -1.51
CA VAL A 212 -2.76 -3.06 -1.74
C VAL A 212 -2.36 -4.31 -2.50
N ASP A 213 -2.96 -5.45 -2.16
CA ASP A 213 -2.72 -6.74 -2.82
C ASP A 213 -3.20 -6.72 -4.29
N GLU A 214 -2.48 -7.46 -5.15
CA GLU A 214 -2.81 -7.60 -6.58
C GLU A 214 -4.26 -8.06 -6.82
N LEU A 215 -4.80 -8.88 -5.94
CA LEU A 215 -6.16 -9.43 -6.07
C LEU A 215 -7.25 -8.37 -5.88
N ASP A 216 -6.96 -7.31 -5.13
CA ASP A 216 -7.92 -6.25 -4.79
C ASP A 216 -7.84 -5.04 -5.75
N ILE A 217 -6.70 -4.85 -6.41
CA ILE A 217 -6.49 -3.73 -7.35
C ILE A 217 -7.57 -3.62 -8.44
N PRO A 218 -8.06 -4.73 -9.07
CA PRO A 218 -9.09 -4.62 -10.10
C PRO A 218 -10.42 -4.02 -9.61
N GLN A 219 -10.64 -3.99 -8.29
CA GLN A 219 -11.86 -3.47 -7.66
C GLN A 219 -11.72 -1.99 -7.29
N ILE A 220 -10.50 -1.45 -7.25
CA ILE A 220 -10.22 -0.05 -6.90
C ILE A 220 -10.28 0.82 -8.14
N LYS A 221 -10.91 1.99 -8.00
CA LYS A 221 -11.05 3.01 -9.06
C LYS A 221 -10.68 4.38 -8.52
N LEU A 222 -10.29 5.26 -9.42
CA LEU A 222 -10.10 6.67 -9.08
C LEU A 222 -11.39 7.28 -8.54
N ASP A 223 -11.28 8.28 -7.67
CA ASP A 223 -12.37 9.00 -7.01
C ASP A 223 -13.21 8.15 -6.02
N GLN A 224 -12.83 6.89 -5.75
CA GLN A 224 -13.49 6.10 -4.69
C GLN A 224 -13.30 6.77 -3.33
N ALA A 225 -14.38 6.78 -2.56
CA ALA A 225 -14.37 7.27 -1.19
C ALA A 225 -13.53 6.36 -0.29
N SER A 226 -12.83 6.96 0.63
CA SER A 226 -12.02 6.27 1.63
C SER A 226 -12.14 6.92 2.99
N THR A 227 -12.00 6.11 4.02
CA THR A 227 -11.88 6.54 5.40
C THR A 227 -10.43 6.37 5.82
N ILE A 228 -9.87 7.40 6.46
CA ILE A 228 -8.47 7.43 6.88
C ILE A 228 -8.45 7.61 8.40
N THR A 229 -7.82 6.71 9.10
CA THR A 229 -7.60 6.77 10.55
C THR A 229 -6.12 6.96 10.79
N LEU A 230 -5.78 7.97 11.60
CA LEU A 230 -4.39 8.28 11.94
C LEU A 230 -4.08 7.74 13.34
N ASP A 231 -3.00 7.01 13.50
CA ASP A 231 -2.59 6.43 14.79
C ASP A 231 -2.39 7.49 15.89
N ALA A 232 -1.99 8.70 15.47
CA ALA A 232 -1.78 9.81 16.40
C ALA A 232 -3.05 10.59 16.75
N LEU A 233 -4.18 10.35 16.06
CA LEU A 233 -5.45 11.05 16.20
C LEU A 233 -6.61 10.04 16.19
N GLU A 234 -6.59 9.06 17.11
CA GLU A 234 -7.49 7.91 17.15
C GLU A 234 -8.99 8.29 17.23
N ASP A 235 -9.31 9.44 17.81
CA ASP A 235 -10.69 9.94 17.98
C ASP A 235 -11.24 10.64 16.72
N LYS A 236 -10.41 10.85 15.67
CA LYS A 236 -10.79 11.59 14.47
C LYS A 236 -10.62 10.73 13.22
N ALA A 237 -11.72 10.41 12.56
CA ALA A 237 -11.69 9.79 11.24
C ALA A 237 -11.69 10.88 10.17
N PHE A 238 -10.76 10.78 9.23
CA PHE A 238 -10.68 11.66 8.07
C PHE A 238 -11.29 10.98 6.86
N THR A 239 -11.81 11.77 5.95
CA THR A 239 -12.31 11.26 4.67
C THR A 239 -11.32 11.61 3.56
N GLY A 240 -11.27 10.74 2.56
CA GLY A 240 -10.40 10.93 1.41
C GLY A 240 -10.97 10.32 0.14
N LYS A 241 -10.20 10.44 -0.92
CA LYS A 241 -10.50 9.83 -2.21
C LYS A 241 -9.25 9.25 -2.82
N VAL A 242 -9.39 8.16 -3.56
CA VAL A 242 -8.31 7.59 -4.38
C VAL A 242 -7.96 8.57 -5.49
N ILE A 243 -6.72 9.07 -5.50
CA ILE A 243 -6.21 10.03 -6.48
C ILE A 243 -5.25 9.40 -7.49
N ASP A 244 -4.58 8.30 -7.11
CA ASP A 244 -3.67 7.59 -8.01
C ASP A 244 -3.59 6.10 -7.67
N ILE A 245 -3.42 5.28 -8.70
CA ILE A 245 -3.20 3.83 -8.59
C ILE A 245 -1.96 3.51 -9.41
N ALA A 246 -0.89 3.05 -8.75
CA ALA A 246 0.35 2.70 -9.42
C ALA A 246 0.12 1.59 -10.46
N LYS A 247 0.70 1.77 -11.64
CA LYS A 247 0.64 0.79 -12.73
C LYS A 247 1.69 -0.31 -12.60
N GLU A 248 2.62 -0.14 -11.68
CA GLU A 248 3.70 -1.08 -11.41
C GLU A 248 3.61 -1.55 -9.96
N GLY A 249 3.63 -2.86 -9.76
CA GLY A 249 3.65 -3.48 -8.45
C GLY A 249 5.07 -3.80 -7.98
N THR A 250 5.26 -3.88 -6.68
CA THR A 250 6.48 -4.37 -6.05
C THR A 250 6.22 -5.75 -5.47
N SER A 251 7.11 -6.71 -5.76
CA SER A 251 7.01 -8.05 -5.17
C SER A 251 7.89 -8.14 -3.93
N SER A 252 7.28 -8.51 -2.81
CA SER A 252 7.97 -8.75 -1.55
C SER A 252 7.48 -10.07 -0.96
N ASN A 253 8.40 -10.98 -0.62
CA ASN A 253 8.09 -12.28 -0.03
C ASN A 253 7.06 -13.13 -0.82
N GLY A 254 7.01 -12.95 -2.15
CA GLY A 254 6.08 -13.70 -3.01
C GLY A 254 4.66 -13.11 -3.09
N VAL A 255 4.44 -11.94 -2.50
CA VAL A 255 3.19 -11.17 -2.62
C VAL A 255 3.46 -9.95 -3.52
N SER A 256 2.58 -9.70 -4.48
CA SER A 256 2.62 -8.52 -5.35
C SER A 256 1.76 -7.42 -4.75
N LEU A 257 2.40 -6.30 -4.42
CA LEU A 257 1.75 -5.14 -3.81
C LEU A 257 1.81 -3.94 -4.76
N PHE A 258 0.72 -3.20 -4.84
CA PHE A 258 0.58 -1.98 -5.64
C PHE A 258 0.34 -0.79 -4.74
N ASN A 259 0.98 0.32 -5.05
CA ASN A 259 0.76 1.56 -4.32
C ASN A 259 -0.54 2.23 -4.79
N VAL A 260 -1.39 2.55 -3.84
CA VAL A 260 -2.61 3.35 -4.05
C VAL A 260 -2.47 4.62 -3.22
N THR A 261 -2.59 5.77 -3.85
CA THR A 261 -2.51 7.06 -3.18
C THR A 261 -3.90 7.63 -2.96
N VAL A 262 -4.18 7.95 -1.72
CA VAL A 262 -5.45 8.51 -1.26
C VAL A 262 -5.23 9.92 -0.76
N GLY A 263 -5.86 10.90 -1.40
CA GLY A 263 -5.82 12.30 -0.96
C GLY A 263 -6.78 12.56 0.18
N LEU A 264 -6.36 13.34 1.18
CA LEU A 264 -7.20 13.77 2.29
C LEU A 264 -8.09 14.94 1.83
N ASN A 265 -9.36 14.93 2.22
CA ASN A 265 -10.27 16.06 1.98
C ASN A 265 -10.06 17.20 2.98
N ASP A 266 -9.64 16.88 4.19
CA ASP A 266 -9.31 17.79 5.27
C ASP A 266 -8.03 17.33 5.93
N SER A 267 -7.09 18.24 6.11
CA SER A 267 -5.77 17.97 6.68
C SER A 267 -5.52 18.70 8.01
N GLU A 268 -6.58 19.27 8.64
CA GLU A 268 -6.43 20.02 9.88
C GLU A 268 -5.86 19.16 11.02
N GLY A 269 -4.69 19.53 11.50
CA GLY A 269 -3.97 18.82 12.57
C GLY A 269 -3.17 17.60 12.09
N VAL A 270 -3.17 17.31 10.79
CA VAL A 270 -2.42 16.21 10.20
C VAL A 270 -0.99 16.67 9.90
N LEU A 271 0.00 15.86 10.25
CA LEU A 271 1.41 16.11 9.97
C LEU A 271 1.97 15.06 9.03
N ILE A 272 2.86 15.50 8.13
CA ILE A 272 3.61 14.60 7.26
C ILE A 272 4.44 13.63 8.10
N GLY A 273 4.42 12.35 7.74
CA GLY A 273 5.09 11.27 8.45
C GLY A 273 4.24 10.57 9.51
N MET A 274 3.01 11.02 9.78
CA MET A 274 2.08 10.26 10.62
C MET A 274 1.70 8.94 9.94
N SER A 275 1.60 7.88 10.74
CA SER A 275 1.06 6.60 10.28
C SER A 275 -0.45 6.68 10.15
N ALA A 276 -0.97 6.06 9.11
CA ALA A 276 -2.38 6.05 8.78
C ALA A 276 -2.82 4.66 8.33
N GLU A 277 -4.03 4.28 8.72
CA GLU A 277 -4.78 3.19 8.12
C GLU A 277 -5.84 3.75 7.19
N VAL A 278 -5.93 3.25 5.98
CA VAL A 278 -6.88 3.69 4.96
C VAL A 278 -7.79 2.53 4.60
N ALA A 279 -9.09 2.73 4.70
CA ALA A 279 -10.12 1.83 4.22
C ALA A 279 -10.77 2.43 2.96
N ILE A 280 -10.52 1.82 1.80
CA ILE A 280 -11.08 2.23 0.50
C ILE A 280 -12.40 1.51 0.32
N THR A 281 -13.50 2.23 0.14
CA THR A 281 -14.83 1.67 -0.04
C THR A 281 -15.00 1.17 -1.48
N ILE A 282 -15.23 -0.14 -1.66
CA ILE A 282 -15.53 -0.75 -2.96
C ILE A 282 -17.02 -0.72 -3.24
N GLU A 283 -17.80 -1.22 -2.28
CA GLU A 283 -19.26 -1.30 -2.39
C GLU A 283 -19.89 -1.08 -1.01
N GLU A 284 -20.95 -0.29 -0.96
CA GLU A 284 -21.73 -0.04 0.25
C GLU A 284 -23.20 -0.32 -0.06
N LYS A 285 -23.85 -1.13 0.77
CA LYS A 285 -25.29 -1.33 0.75
C LYS A 285 -25.88 -1.10 2.13
N LYS A 286 -26.93 -0.32 2.18
CA LYS A 286 -27.64 0.06 3.42
C LYS A 286 -28.99 -0.63 3.52
N ASP A 287 -29.43 -0.86 4.75
CA ASP A 287 -30.76 -1.41 5.08
C ASP A 287 -31.05 -2.76 4.37
N ILE A 288 -30.03 -3.60 4.22
CA ILE A 288 -30.13 -4.94 3.63
C ILE A 288 -30.21 -6.01 4.71
N LEU A 289 -30.85 -7.16 4.41
CA LEU A 289 -30.92 -8.29 5.34
C LEU A 289 -29.55 -8.95 5.46
N THR A 290 -29.03 -9.03 6.67
CA THR A 290 -27.69 -9.54 6.95
C THR A 290 -27.72 -10.68 7.97
N VAL A 291 -26.80 -11.61 7.81
CA VAL A 291 -26.48 -12.64 8.81
C VAL A 291 -24.96 -12.71 8.99
N PRO A 292 -24.48 -13.23 10.14
CA PRO A 292 -23.06 -13.50 10.29
C PRO A 292 -22.56 -14.44 9.20
N ILE A 293 -21.40 -14.15 8.61
CA ILE A 293 -20.85 -14.93 7.50
C ILE A 293 -20.65 -16.41 7.87
N GLU A 294 -20.39 -16.68 9.16
CA GLU A 294 -20.22 -18.03 9.70
C GLU A 294 -21.50 -18.89 9.63
N ALA A 295 -22.69 -18.27 9.56
CA ALA A 295 -23.96 -18.98 9.47
C ALA A 295 -24.21 -19.59 8.10
N VAL A 296 -23.50 -19.07 7.06
CA VAL A 296 -23.70 -19.49 5.66
C VAL A 296 -22.70 -20.57 5.27
N THR A 297 -23.21 -21.70 4.80
CA THR A 297 -22.40 -22.80 4.28
C THR A 297 -22.59 -22.94 2.78
N LYS A 298 -21.51 -22.96 2.01
CA LYS A 298 -21.54 -23.14 0.57
C LYS A 298 -21.30 -24.62 0.21
N ILE A 299 -22.25 -25.26 -0.46
CA ILE A 299 -22.19 -26.66 -0.89
C ILE A 299 -22.54 -26.72 -2.37
N ASN A 300 -21.64 -27.25 -3.21
CA ASN A 300 -21.86 -27.40 -4.66
C ASN A 300 -22.28 -26.08 -5.35
N GLY A 301 -21.72 -24.94 -4.91
CA GLY A 301 -22.01 -23.63 -5.48
C GLY A 301 -23.33 -22.99 -5.02
N LYS A 302 -24.11 -23.66 -4.16
CA LYS A 302 -25.31 -23.11 -3.53
C LYS A 302 -25.05 -22.76 -2.07
N SER A 303 -25.59 -21.65 -1.60
CA SER A 303 -25.50 -21.17 -0.22
C SER A 303 -26.66 -21.69 0.60
N PHE A 304 -26.39 -22.11 1.82
CA PHE A 304 -27.37 -22.66 2.76
C PHE A 304 -27.15 -22.07 4.15
N VAL A 305 -28.25 -21.92 4.88
CA VAL A 305 -28.26 -21.53 6.29
C VAL A 305 -29.02 -22.57 7.07
N ASN A 306 -28.57 -22.88 8.29
CA ASN A 306 -29.30 -23.76 9.19
C ASN A 306 -30.17 -22.89 10.11
N VAL A 307 -31.50 -23.17 10.13
CA VAL A 307 -32.46 -22.49 11.03
C VAL A 307 -32.97 -23.47 12.04
N PRO A 308 -33.38 -23.07 13.26
CA PRO A 308 -34.06 -23.92 14.22
C PRO A 308 -35.38 -24.41 13.62
N GLY A 309 -35.66 -25.69 13.71
CA GLY A 309 -36.92 -26.26 13.23
C GLY A 309 -36.90 -27.76 13.09
N THR A 310 -38.08 -28.38 13.07
CA THR A 310 -38.26 -29.78 12.73
C THR A 310 -38.16 -29.96 11.23
N LEU A 311 -37.47 -30.99 10.76
CA LEU A 311 -37.48 -31.37 9.35
C LEU A 311 -38.91 -31.68 8.93
N ASP A 312 -39.57 -30.76 8.22
CA ASP A 312 -40.78 -31.11 7.50
C ASP A 312 -40.38 -32.07 6.36
N GLU A 313 -40.97 -33.24 6.39
CA GLU A 313 -40.77 -34.35 5.46
C GLU A 313 -41.37 -34.04 4.06
N GLN A 314 -41.09 -32.87 3.51
CA GLN A 314 -41.56 -32.46 2.16
C GLN A 314 -40.47 -31.70 1.40
N ALA A 315 -39.34 -32.37 1.17
CA ALA A 315 -38.43 -31.98 0.11
C ALA A 315 -38.56 -32.92 -1.05
N ASP A 316 -39.33 -32.48 -2.02
CA ASP A 316 -39.34 -32.79 -3.46
C ASP A 316 -38.46 -33.97 -3.91
N THR A 317 -39.10 -35.15 -3.97
CA THR A 317 -38.55 -36.34 -4.63
C THR A 317 -38.94 -36.35 -6.12
N THR A 318 -38.60 -35.34 -6.85
CA THR A 318 -38.71 -35.32 -8.32
C THR A 318 -37.37 -35.11 -8.95
N ASP A 319 -36.53 -36.10 -8.89
CA ASP A 319 -35.60 -36.50 -9.94
C ASP A 319 -34.81 -37.76 -9.54
N ARG A 320 -35.45 -38.90 -9.60
CA ARG A 320 -34.78 -40.19 -9.73
C ARG A 320 -35.36 -40.93 -10.91
N GLY A 321 -34.70 -40.68 -12.06
CA GLY A 321 -34.88 -41.56 -13.21
C GLY A 321 -34.60 -43.00 -12.85
N ALA A 322 -35.56 -43.82 -13.18
CA ALA A 322 -35.53 -45.29 -13.06
C ALA A 322 -34.30 -45.87 -13.81
N ALA A 323 -33.45 -46.56 -13.08
CA ALA A 323 -32.58 -47.59 -13.65
C ALA A 323 -32.48 -48.75 -12.67
N ASP A 324 -33.10 -49.74 -13.09
CA ASP A 324 -33.14 -51.17 -12.80
C ASP A 324 -32.15 -51.74 -11.77
N SER A 325 -32.73 -52.43 -10.82
CA SER A 325 -32.10 -53.24 -9.80
C SER A 325 -31.71 -54.60 -10.30
N LYS A 326 -30.58 -55.13 -9.89
CA LYS A 326 -30.48 -56.53 -9.39
C LYS A 326 -29.17 -56.74 -8.62
N SER A 327 -29.39 -57.19 -7.39
CA SER A 327 -28.57 -58.22 -6.71
C SER A 327 -27.15 -57.87 -6.28
N SER A 328 -26.81 -57.79 -5.01
CA SER A 328 -26.29 -58.93 -4.27
C SER A 328 -25.89 -58.57 -2.86
N ALA A 329 -26.09 -59.48 -1.97
CA ALA A 329 -25.90 -59.48 -0.52
C ALA A 329 -24.49 -59.09 -0.05
N GLY A 330 -24.43 -58.45 1.13
CA GLY A 330 -23.38 -58.72 2.12
C GLY A 330 -22.24 -57.73 2.18
N ALA A 331 -22.39 -56.70 2.99
CA ALA A 331 -21.39 -56.25 3.95
C ALA A 331 -22.01 -55.16 4.85
N GLU A 332 -22.36 -55.54 6.05
CA GLU A 332 -22.63 -54.60 7.15
C GLU A 332 -21.39 -53.82 7.45
N PHE A 333 -21.39 -52.52 7.14
CA PHE A 333 -20.53 -51.54 7.80
C PHE A 333 -21.36 -50.83 8.88
N PRO A 334 -21.20 -51.20 10.17
CA PRO A 334 -21.78 -50.42 11.24
C PRO A 334 -20.95 -49.17 11.48
N GLY A 335 -21.48 -48.03 11.12
CA GLY A 335 -20.90 -46.79 11.58
C GLY A 335 -20.76 -45.69 10.55
N ARG A 336 -21.85 -45.05 10.20
CA ARG A 336 -21.91 -43.61 9.89
C ARG A 336 -23.32 -43.12 9.64
N ALA A 337 -24.16 -43.26 10.63
CA ALA A 337 -25.30 -42.37 10.81
C ALA A 337 -25.03 -41.62 12.11
N ALA A 338 -23.98 -40.76 12.11
CA ALA A 338 -23.78 -39.81 13.18
C ALA A 338 -24.84 -38.73 13.03
N GLY A 339 -25.86 -38.80 13.84
CA GLY A 339 -26.74 -37.81 14.35
C GLY A 339 -26.68 -36.42 13.72
N PHE A 340 -27.47 -36.18 12.67
CA PHE A 340 -27.98 -34.84 12.47
C PHE A 340 -28.92 -34.58 13.64
N ALA A 341 -28.52 -33.62 14.49
CA ALA A 341 -29.27 -33.23 15.66
C ALA A 341 -30.70 -32.88 15.23
N SER A 342 -31.69 -33.63 15.78
CA SER A 342 -33.09 -33.27 15.71
C SER A 342 -33.26 -31.81 16.10
N GLY A 343 -33.66 -30.95 15.17
CA GLY A 343 -33.90 -29.53 15.46
C GLY A 343 -33.26 -28.52 14.52
N MET A 344 -32.70 -28.96 13.40
CA MET A 344 -32.14 -28.05 12.40
C MET A 344 -32.78 -28.27 11.03
N LYS A 345 -33.25 -27.20 10.41
CA LYS A 345 -33.74 -27.18 9.02
C LYS A 345 -32.73 -26.45 8.17
N ARG A 346 -32.32 -27.03 7.06
CA ARG A 346 -31.46 -26.36 6.10
C ARG A 346 -32.31 -25.60 5.08
N VAL A 347 -32.06 -24.32 4.95
CA VAL A 347 -32.73 -23.41 4.01
C VAL A 347 -31.72 -23.00 2.95
N ALA A 348 -32.09 -23.10 1.68
CA ALA A 348 -31.29 -22.57 0.58
C ALA A 348 -31.48 -21.05 0.54
N VAL A 349 -30.41 -20.32 0.45
CA VAL A 349 -30.40 -18.84 0.41
C VAL A 349 -29.61 -18.33 -0.80
N GLU A 350 -29.99 -17.18 -1.29
CA GLU A 350 -29.24 -16.45 -2.26
C GLU A 350 -28.50 -15.33 -1.54
N THR A 351 -27.18 -15.26 -1.72
CA THR A 351 -26.30 -14.34 -1.02
C THR A 351 -25.82 -13.24 -1.93
N GLY A 352 -25.72 -12.01 -1.43
CA GLY A 352 -25.16 -10.84 -2.12
C GLY A 352 -23.75 -10.51 -1.68
N ILE A 353 -23.49 -9.23 -1.39
CA ILE A 353 -22.20 -8.75 -0.91
C ILE A 353 -21.91 -9.25 0.51
N HIS A 354 -20.64 -9.34 0.85
CA HIS A 354 -20.20 -9.73 2.19
C HIS A 354 -18.91 -9.01 2.57
N ASN A 355 -18.71 -8.88 3.86
CA ASN A 355 -17.43 -8.49 4.45
C ASN A 355 -16.92 -9.59 5.39
N GLU A 356 -15.95 -9.31 6.23
CA GLU A 356 -15.35 -10.30 7.14
C GLU A 356 -16.33 -10.83 8.21
N SER A 357 -17.37 -10.09 8.56
CA SER A 357 -18.29 -10.41 9.66
C SER A 357 -19.69 -10.78 9.21
N SER A 358 -20.18 -10.18 8.11
CA SER A 358 -21.58 -10.27 7.69
C SER A 358 -21.73 -10.52 6.21
N ILE A 359 -22.81 -11.18 5.82
CA ILE A 359 -23.18 -11.48 4.44
C ILE A 359 -24.63 -11.08 4.19
N GLU A 360 -24.88 -10.45 3.04
CA GLU A 360 -26.20 -10.10 2.55
C GLU A 360 -27.00 -11.34 2.15
N ILE A 361 -28.25 -11.41 2.58
CA ILE A 361 -29.22 -12.41 2.14
C ILE A 361 -30.24 -11.71 1.21
N VAL A 362 -30.17 -12.07 -0.08
CA VAL A 362 -31.06 -11.51 -1.10
C VAL A 362 -32.41 -12.23 -1.07
N SER A 363 -32.40 -13.54 -0.82
CA SER A 363 -33.64 -14.34 -0.75
C SER A 363 -33.43 -15.59 0.12
N GLY A 364 -34.54 -16.15 0.66
CA GLY A 364 -34.55 -17.39 1.41
C GLY A 364 -34.70 -17.23 2.91
N LEU A 365 -34.52 -16.04 3.50
CA LEU A 365 -34.77 -15.70 4.90
C LEU A 365 -35.60 -14.41 5.00
N SER A 366 -36.25 -14.26 6.16
CA SER A 366 -36.97 -13.03 6.55
C SER A 366 -36.28 -12.36 7.73
N GLU A 367 -36.52 -11.08 7.91
CA GLU A 367 -36.06 -10.34 9.07
C GLU A 367 -36.65 -10.97 10.34
N GLY A 368 -35.80 -11.22 11.33
CA GLY A 368 -36.18 -11.89 12.58
C GLY A 368 -36.00 -13.42 12.59
N ASP A 369 -35.65 -14.06 11.46
CA ASP A 369 -35.35 -15.49 11.43
C ASP A 369 -34.06 -15.77 12.20
N GLU A 370 -34.11 -16.82 13.03
CA GLU A 370 -32.93 -17.32 13.76
C GLU A 370 -32.09 -18.23 12.87
N VAL A 371 -30.78 -17.97 12.80
CA VAL A 371 -29.80 -18.77 12.09
C VAL A 371 -28.84 -19.41 13.07
N ILE A 372 -28.45 -20.66 12.84
CA ILE A 372 -27.57 -21.43 13.72
C ILE A 372 -26.13 -21.23 13.29
N LEU A 373 -25.30 -20.76 14.21
CA LEU A 373 -23.85 -20.63 14.02
C LEU A 373 -23.14 -21.97 14.26
N PRO A 374 -22.08 -22.30 13.52
CA PRO A 374 -21.27 -23.47 13.77
C PRO A 374 -20.61 -23.36 15.16
N THR A 375 -20.89 -24.32 16.04
CA THR A 375 -20.15 -24.42 17.30
C THR A 375 -18.78 -25.02 17.06
N VAL A 376 -17.74 -24.25 17.31
CA VAL A 376 -16.35 -24.77 17.38
C VAL A 376 -16.29 -25.61 18.68
N ILE A 377 -16.43 -26.90 18.56
CA ILE A 377 -16.14 -27.81 19.69
C ILE A 377 -14.60 -27.75 19.84
N SER A 378 -14.13 -26.93 20.74
CA SER A 378 -12.78 -27.08 21.26
C SER A 378 -12.65 -28.48 21.79
N SER A 379 -11.88 -29.32 21.15
CA SER A 379 -11.48 -30.62 21.69
C SER A 379 -10.60 -30.32 22.92
N GLY A 380 -11.27 -30.02 24.03
CA GLY A 380 -10.64 -30.00 25.34
C GLY A 380 -10.03 -31.37 25.54
N SER A 381 -8.73 -31.42 25.66
CA SER A 381 -7.95 -32.59 26.04
C SER A 381 -8.68 -33.32 27.15
N ALA A 382 -9.29 -34.46 26.84
CA ALA A 382 -9.79 -35.40 27.83
C ALA A 382 -8.56 -35.88 28.59
N THR A 383 -8.33 -35.30 29.76
CA THR A 383 -7.41 -35.83 30.77
C THR A 383 -8.00 -37.16 31.20
N SER A 384 -7.46 -38.25 30.66
CA SER A 384 -7.76 -39.59 31.12
C SER A 384 -7.38 -39.69 32.61
N PRO A 385 -8.29 -40.20 33.49
CA PRO A 385 -7.91 -40.47 34.86
C PRO A 385 -6.92 -41.64 34.83
N GLN A 386 -5.70 -41.40 35.21
CA GLN A 386 -4.66 -42.39 35.40
C GLN A 386 -5.02 -43.23 36.60
N GLN A 387 -5.54 -44.43 36.34
CA GLN A 387 -5.80 -45.47 37.32
C GLN A 387 -4.45 -46.03 37.76
N GLY A 388 -4.13 -45.83 39.05
CA GLY A 388 -2.96 -46.37 39.69
C GLY A 388 -2.89 -47.88 39.62
N GLY A 389 -1.81 -48.40 39.13
CA GLY A 389 -1.43 -49.80 39.18
C GLY A 389 0.00 -49.89 39.68
N MET A 390 0.12 -50.39 40.94
CA MET A 390 1.35 -50.79 41.62
C MET A 390 2.03 -51.94 40.86
N GLY A 391 3.36 -51.93 40.85
CA GLY A 391 4.10 -53.19 40.88
C GLY A 391 5.30 -53.31 39.97
N GLY A 392 6.48 -53.43 40.58
CA GLY A 392 7.57 -54.32 40.14
C GLY A 392 8.83 -53.71 39.57
N MET A 393 9.73 -53.34 40.36
CA MET A 393 11.08 -53.95 40.61
C MET A 393 11.95 -54.35 39.38
N GLY A 394 13.18 -53.84 39.38
CA GLY A 394 14.36 -54.43 38.68
C GLY A 394 14.92 -53.49 37.62
N GLY A 395 16.05 -52.91 37.65
CA GLY A 395 17.31 -53.30 38.19
C GLY A 395 18.36 -53.00 37.15
N PHE A 396 19.46 -52.39 37.55
CA PHE A 396 20.78 -52.34 36.88
C PHE A 396 20.85 -51.52 35.55
N GLY A 397 21.72 -50.60 35.35
CA GLY A 397 23.08 -50.36 35.75
C GLY A 397 23.75 -49.43 34.74
N GLY A 398 24.55 -48.62 35.22
CA GLY A 398 25.86 -48.41 34.63
C GLY A 398 26.10 -47.12 33.83
N GLY A 399 26.85 -46.26 34.44
CA GLY A 399 28.04 -45.62 33.90
C GLY A 399 27.78 -44.50 32.89
N GLY A 400 28.27 -43.39 33.00
CA GLY A 400 29.43 -42.82 33.57
C GLY A 400 29.74 -41.53 32.90
N MET A 401 30.15 -40.60 33.65
CA MET A 401 31.23 -39.61 33.41
C MET A 401 30.99 -38.52 32.35
N THR A 402 30.89 -37.33 32.85
CA THR A 402 31.91 -36.28 33.06
C THR A 402 32.15 -35.33 31.93
N GLY A 403 32.14 -34.11 32.30
CA GLY A 403 33.00 -33.00 31.95
C GLY A 403 32.25 -31.93 31.17
N GLY A 404 32.04 -30.74 31.60
CA GLY A 404 32.95 -29.83 32.32
C GLY A 404 33.56 -28.88 31.29
N GLY A 405 33.35 -27.62 31.45
CA GLY A 405 34.21 -26.70 30.75
C GLY A 405 33.57 -25.39 30.29
N ALA A 406 33.63 -24.46 31.20
CA ALA A 406 33.54 -23.02 30.97
C ALA A 406 34.78 -22.49 30.20
N GLY A 407 34.64 -21.26 29.64
CA GLY A 407 35.71 -20.42 29.11
C GLY A 407 35.31 -19.79 27.81
N GLY A 408 35.17 -18.51 27.61
CA GLY A 408 36.00 -17.43 28.08
C GLY A 408 37.07 -17.06 27.08
N GLY A 409 37.06 -15.83 26.60
CA GLY A 409 38.18 -15.23 25.87
C GLY A 409 37.73 -14.65 24.52
N MET A 410 37.56 -13.35 24.30
CA MET A 410 38.55 -12.26 24.26
C MET A 410 39.67 -12.45 23.24
N GLY A 411 39.87 -11.41 22.43
CA GLY A 411 41.05 -11.13 21.65
C GLY A 411 40.77 -11.22 20.16
N GLY A 412 40.95 -10.25 19.31
CA GLY A 412 41.84 -9.14 19.36
C GLY A 412 42.70 -9.13 18.12
N PHE A 413 42.77 -7.99 17.50
CA PHE A 413 43.89 -7.47 16.71
C PHE A 413 44.34 -8.09 15.39
N GLY A 414 44.58 -7.13 14.45
CA GLY A 414 45.69 -7.10 13.51
C GLY A 414 45.19 -7.27 12.06
N GLY A 415 45.35 -6.38 11.18
CA GLY A 415 46.42 -5.45 10.98
C GLY A 415 47.10 -5.78 9.67
N GLY A 416 47.39 -4.78 8.86
CA GLY A 416 48.40 -4.79 7.83
C GLY A 416 47.88 -5.31 6.48
N GLY A 417 48.07 -4.67 5.40
CA GLY A 417 48.98 -3.70 4.93
C GLY A 417 49.11 -3.82 3.43
N SER A 418 49.31 -2.72 2.89
CA SER A 418 50.26 -2.41 1.83
C SER A 418 50.20 -3.08 0.46
N GLY A 419 50.24 -2.23 -0.47
CA GLY A 419 51.18 -2.12 -1.55
C GLY A 419 50.52 -2.44 -2.84
N GLY A 420 50.64 -1.71 -3.85
CA GLY A 420 51.58 -0.86 -4.40
C GLY A 420 51.37 -0.83 -5.89
N SER A 421 51.54 0.33 -6.48
CA SER A 421 52.35 0.56 -7.67
C SER A 421 51.90 -0.19 -8.94
N GLY A 422 51.70 0.41 -10.03
CA GLY A 422 52.42 1.37 -10.79
C GLY A 422 52.09 1.21 -12.25
N GLY A 423 52.44 2.22 -13.02
CA GLY A 423 52.67 2.16 -14.48
C GLY A 423 51.41 2.49 -15.27
N GLY A 424 51.21 3.57 -15.98
CA GLY A 424 52.21 4.28 -16.79
C GLY A 424 52.20 3.74 -18.21
N PHE A 425 51.83 4.58 -19.12
CA PHE A 425 52.22 4.69 -20.54
C PHE A 425 51.01 5.17 -21.35
N SER A 426 50.92 6.47 -21.80
CA SER A 426 51.72 7.09 -22.86
C SER A 426 51.34 6.64 -24.27
N GLY A 427 51.07 7.58 -25.08
CA GLY A 427 51.07 7.57 -26.51
C GLY A 427 49.66 7.68 -27.10
N GLY A 428 49.23 8.67 -27.86
CA GLY A 428 49.96 9.48 -28.78
C GLY A 428 49.28 9.40 -30.13
N GLY A 429 48.98 10.54 -30.71
CA GLY A 429 48.90 10.71 -32.13
C GLY A 429 47.51 10.48 -32.75
N GLY A 430 46.86 11.42 -33.33
CA GLY A 430 47.13 12.15 -34.46
C GLY A 430 46.01 12.06 -35.48
N GLY A 431 45.45 13.13 -35.84
CA GLY A 431 45.29 13.55 -37.18
C GLY A 431 44.07 13.09 -37.99
N ARG A 432 43.16 13.86 -38.24
CA ARG A 432 42.80 14.61 -39.46
C ARG A 432 41.50 15.35 -39.24
#